data_5c48fefa9ab2cdcf8a097e051ef87b8e
#
_entry.id   5c48fefa9ab2cdcf8a097e051ef87b8e
#
_cell.length_a   1.000
_cell.length_b   1.000
_cell.length_c   1.000
_cell.angle_alpha   90.00
_cell.angle_beta   90.00
_cell.angle_gamma   90.00
#
_symmetry.space_group_name_H-M   'P 1'
#
loop_
_entity.id
_entity.type
_entity.pdbx_description
1 polymer ?
#
loop_
_entity_poly.entity_id
_entity_poly.type
_entity_poly.pdbx_seq_one_letter_code
_entity_poly.pdbx_strand_id
1 'polypeptide(L)'
;MDADMQSLVIGFVLTTVLGGLLGAGLQRTQWNRQARLDIAKQGYVDATTMLEQVLTSIDRRYYGLYRWYSSVRDDEPEQKLAEREAVYFATVHEWNENLRTHHQGIRRHLGASHALSFLNYRDDLDPQHPSSLHYRFVLCTSLVHRLKADPRTEPAVWSEIEKLNWHLTEFAQEATTELIRRSHSLRRLRSRDLAEERSEAMVSRPEPQHPSKPGQP
;
A
#
# COMPACT_ATOMS: atom_id res chain seq x y z
N MET A 1 5.68 -57.74 38.32
CA MET A 1 5.90 -56.80 37.19
C MET A 1 7.37 -56.38 37.36
N ASP A 2 8.23 -56.85 36.46
CA ASP A 2 9.67 -56.70 36.60
C ASP A 2 10.08 -55.24 36.47
N ALA A 3 11.08 -54.82 37.26
CA ALA A 3 11.57 -53.43 37.29
C ALA A 3 11.98 -52.90 35.90
N ASP A 4 12.42 -53.80 35.04
CA ASP A 4 12.78 -53.51 33.63
C ASP A 4 11.58 -53.11 32.79
N MET A 5 10.41 -53.73 33.01
CA MET A 5 9.20 -53.40 32.27
C MET A 5 8.61 -52.04 32.70
N GLN A 6 8.74 -51.71 33.99
CA GLN A 6 8.33 -50.39 34.49
C GLN A 6 9.20 -49.29 33.93
N SER A 7 10.52 -49.46 33.85
CA SER A 7 11.43 -48.47 33.29
C SER A 7 11.19 -48.23 31.80
N LEU A 8 10.86 -49.28 31.05
CA LEU A 8 10.54 -49.22 29.62
C LEU A 8 9.25 -48.48 29.33
N VAL A 9 8.19 -48.73 30.14
CA VAL A 9 6.92 -48.04 30.05
C VAL A 9 7.04 -46.58 30.41
N ILE A 10 7.77 -46.22 31.47
CA ILE A 10 8.04 -44.83 31.89
C ILE A 10 8.82 -44.12 30.80
N GLY A 11 9.87 -44.73 30.25
CA GLY A 11 10.66 -44.17 29.16
C GLY A 11 9.84 -43.88 27.90
N PHE A 12 8.95 -44.81 27.50
CA PHE A 12 8.07 -44.64 26.37
C PHE A 12 7.07 -43.51 26.59
N VAL A 13 6.41 -43.44 27.73
CA VAL A 13 5.47 -42.40 28.07
C VAL A 13 6.15 -41.02 28.11
N LEU A 14 7.33 -40.93 28.73
CA LEU A 14 8.08 -39.68 28.82
C LEU A 14 8.52 -39.16 27.42
N THR A 15 9.00 -40.07 26.56
CA THR A 15 9.44 -39.73 25.19
C THR A 15 8.25 -39.31 24.34
N THR A 16 7.11 -39.97 24.45
CA THR A 16 5.90 -39.63 23.71
C THR A 16 5.31 -38.28 24.15
N VAL A 17 5.25 -38.03 25.45
CA VAL A 17 4.74 -36.76 25.99
C VAL A 17 5.66 -35.61 25.67
N LEU A 18 6.96 -35.77 25.89
CA LEU A 18 7.95 -34.71 25.55
C LEU A 18 8.02 -34.46 24.05
N GLY A 19 8.02 -35.51 23.24
CA GLY A 19 7.99 -35.40 21.76
C GLY A 19 6.73 -34.71 21.26
N GLY A 20 5.59 -35.05 21.85
CA GLY A 20 4.32 -34.39 21.52
C GLY A 20 4.27 -32.91 21.89
N LEU A 21 4.79 -32.55 23.08
CA LEU A 21 4.85 -31.15 23.54
C LEU A 21 5.82 -30.32 22.68
N LEU A 22 6.99 -30.86 22.37
CA LEU A 22 7.97 -30.19 21.49
C LEU A 22 7.42 -30.04 20.07
N GLY A 23 6.80 -31.10 19.53
CA GLY A 23 6.15 -31.05 18.21
C GLY A 23 5.03 -29.99 18.13
N ALA A 24 4.16 -29.94 19.14
CA ALA A 24 3.10 -28.95 19.22
C ALA A 24 3.65 -27.52 19.34
N GLY A 25 4.74 -27.34 20.11
CA GLY A 25 5.41 -26.03 20.24
C GLY A 25 6.01 -25.55 18.93
N LEU A 26 6.70 -26.41 18.20
CA LEU A 26 7.30 -26.10 16.89
C LEU A 26 6.21 -25.80 15.86
N GLN A 27 5.15 -26.63 15.80
CA GLN A 27 4.04 -26.44 14.90
C GLN A 27 3.32 -25.12 15.15
N ARG A 28 3.11 -24.72 16.42
CA ARG A 28 2.50 -23.45 16.79
C ARG A 28 3.37 -22.26 16.37
N THR A 29 4.69 -22.38 16.48
CA THR A 29 5.64 -21.34 16.08
C THR A 29 5.65 -21.15 14.56
N GLN A 30 5.68 -22.25 13.79
CA GLN A 30 5.59 -22.22 12.33
C GLN A 30 4.25 -21.61 11.85
N TRP A 31 3.13 -22.03 12.48
CA TRP A 31 1.81 -21.46 12.18
C TRP A 31 1.75 -19.95 12.40
N ASN A 32 2.29 -19.45 13.52
CA ASN A 32 2.31 -18.03 13.82
C ASN A 32 3.21 -17.25 12.83
N ARG A 33 4.31 -17.82 12.39
CA ARG A 33 5.19 -17.23 11.37
C ARG A 33 4.46 -17.14 10.03
N GLN A 34 3.84 -18.23 9.59
CA GLN A 34 3.07 -18.28 8.35
C GLN A 34 1.94 -17.25 8.36
N ALA A 35 1.15 -17.21 9.43
CA ALA A 35 0.06 -16.26 9.57
C ALA A 35 0.52 -14.79 9.49
N ARG A 36 1.66 -14.45 10.10
CA ARG A 36 2.24 -13.10 10.00
C ARG A 36 2.65 -12.75 8.57
N LEU A 37 3.27 -13.67 7.84
CA LEU A 37 3.65 -13.47 6.44
C LEU A 37 2.42 -13.30 5.55
N ASP A 38 1.38 -14.08 5.76
CA ASP A 38 0.15 -14.02 4.98
C ASP A 38 -0.58 -12.68 5.23
N ILE A 39 -0.69 -12.25 6.49
CA ILE A 39 -1.27 -10.94 6.85
C ILE A 39 -0.47 -9.79 6.19
N ALA A 40 0.85 -9.87 6.26
CA ALA A 40 1.71 -8.84 5.69
C ALA A 40 1.64 -8.81 4.16
N LYS A 41 1.57 -9.97 3.50
CA LYS A 41 1.36 -10.11 2.06
C LYS A 41 -0.01 -9.55 1.63
N GLN A 42 -1.06 -9.90 2.35
CA GLN A 42 -2.40 -9.38 2.08
C GLN A 42 -2.44 -7.86 2.23
N GLY A 43 -1.86 -7.33 3.32
CA GLY A 43 -1.76 -5.89 3.53
C GLY A 43 -1.01 -5.13 2.43
N TYR A 44 0.00 -5.77 1.81
CA TYR A 44 0.69 -5.21 0.64
C TYR A 44 -0.20 -5.21 -0.61
N VAL A 45 -0.90 -6.30 -0.88
CA VAL A 45 -1.85 -6.41 -2.01
C VAL A 45 -2.96 -5.37 -1.86
N ASP A 46 -3.55 -5.25 -0.68
CA ASP A 46 -4.60 -4.26 -0.41
C ASP A 46 -4.10 -2.82 -0.62
N ALA A 47 -2.88 -2.53 -0.17
CA ALA A 47 -2.26 -1.21 -0.36
C ALA A 47 -2.01 -0.89 -1.85
N THR A 48 -1.58 -1.88 -2.64
CA THR A 48 -1.34 -1.72 -4.08
C THR A 48 -2.65 -1.47 -4.82
N THR A 49 -3.66 -2.29 -4.56
CA THR A 49 -4.99 -2.14 -5.18
C THR A 49 -5.63 -0.78 -4.82
N MET A 50 -5.53 -0.38 -3.55
CA MET A 50 -6.00 0.94 -3.12
C MET A 50 -5.29 2.08 -3.86
N LEU A 51 -3.95 2.00 -3.97
CA LEU A 51 -3.18 3.04 -4.66
C LEU A 51 -3.53 3.11 -6.15
N GLU A 52 -3.67 1.98 -6.84
CA GLU A 52 -4.10 1.92 -8.23
C GLU A 52 -5.48 2.58 -8.44
N GLN A 53 -6.43 2.33 -7.54
CA GLN A 53 -7.75 2.97 -7.58
C GLN A 53 -7.66 4.49 -7.40
N VAL A 54 -6.86 4.94 -6.44
CA VAL A 54 -6.63 6.38 -6.18
C VAL A 54 -6.00 7.06 -7.39
N LEU A 55 -4.92 6.48 -7.94
CA LEU A 55 -4.23 7.06 -9.10
C LEU A 55 -5.15 7.09 -10.33
N THR A 56 -5.91 6.04 -10.57
CA THR A 56 -6.90 6.00 -11.67
C THR A 56 -7.94 7.11 -11.51
N SER A 57 -8.43 7.35 -10.29
CA SER A 57 -9.39 8.40 -10.01
C SER A 57 -8.79 9.80 -10.19
N ILE A 58 -7.53 9.99 -9.78
CA ILE A 58 -6.73 11.21 -10.01
C ILE A 58 -6.61 11.48 -11.51
N ASP A 59 -6.16 10.50 -12.29
CA ASP A 59 -5.92 10.63 -13.73
C ASP A 59 -7.20 10.99 -14.48
N ARG A 60 -8.31 10.33 -14.16
CA ARG A 60 -9.62 10.65 -14.75
C ARG A 60 -10.01 12.08 -14.49
N ARG A 61 -9.87 12.54 -13.25
CA ARG A 61 -10.23 13.92 -12.86
C ARG A 61 -9.33 14.94 -13.53
N TYR A 62 -8.00 14.69 -13.56
CA TYR A 62 -7.04 15.57 -14.22
C TYR A 62 -7.29 15.66 -15.73
N TYR A 63 -7.47 14.51 -16.38
CA TYR A 63 -7.74 14.47 -17.81
C TYR A 63 -9.05 15.18 -18.17
N GLY A 64 -10.11 14.98 -17.39
CA GLY A 64 -11.37 15.69 -17.56
C GLY A 64 -11.21 17.21 -17.43
N LEU A 65 -10.48 17.66 -16.39
CA LEU A 65 -10.17 19.08 -16.17
C LEU A 65 -9.39 19.68 -17.33
N TYR A 66 -8.33 18.98 -17.77
CA TYR A 66 -7.48 19.42 -18.87
C TYR A 66 -8.26 19.55 -20.18
N ARG A 67 -9.12 18.58 -20.50
CA ARG A 67 -9.97 18.64 -21.69
C ARG A 67 -10.97 19.80 -21.65
N TRP A 68 -11.58 20.02 -20.50
CA TRP A 68 -12.49 21.15 -20.32
C TRP A 68 -11.75 22.48 -20.43
N TYR A 69 -10.60 22.64 -19.76
CA TYR A 69 -9.72 23.81 -19.92
C TYR A 69 -9.35 24.06 -21.38
N SER A 70 -8.90 23.03 -22.10
CA SER A 70 -8.52 23.17 -23.52
C SER A 70 -9.68 23.65 -24.38
N SER A 71 -10.89 23.12 -24.14
CA SER A 71 -12.08 23.54 -24.87
C SER A 71 -12.44 25.02 -24.59
N VAL A 72 -12.26 25.49 -23.35
CA VAL A 72 -12.47 26.90 -23.00
C VAL A 72 -11.41 27.80 -23.63
N ARG A 73 -10.14 27.40 -23.56
CA ARG A 73 -9.01 28.15 -24.14
C ARG A 73 -9.14 28.28 -25.66
N ASP A 74 -9.54 27.21 -26.33
CA ASP A 74 -9.61 27.15 -27.80
C ASP A 74 -10.93 27.71 -28.35
N ASP A 75 -11.77 28.32 -27.47
CA ASP A 75 -13.07 28.93 -27.79
C ASP A 75 -13.98 27.98 -28.61
N GLU A 76 -14.05 26.70 -28.16
CA GLU A 76 -14.89 25.70 -28.82
C GLU A 76 -16.38 26.09 -28.77
N PRO A 77 -17.20 25.60 -29.72
CA PRO A 77 -18.64 25.88 -29.73
C PRO A 77 -19.31 25.55 -28.38
N GLU A 78 -20.30 26.37 -27.97
CA GLU A 78 -20.93 26.30 -26.64
C GLU A 78 -21.50 24.90 -26.31
N GLN A 79 -22.06 24.22 -27.31
CA GLN A 79 -22.54 22.84 -27.13
C GLN A 79 -21.42 21.89 -26.72
N LYS A 80 -20.26 21.99 -27.32
CA LYS A 80 -19.08 21.14 -27.03
C LYS A 80 -18.47 21.51 -25.69
N LEU A 81 -18.43 22.80 -25.36
CA LEU A 81 -18.03 23.29 -24.02
C LEU A 81 -18.91 22.70 -22.93
N ALA A 82 -20.25 22.78 -23.10
CA ALA A 82 -21.20 22.22 -22.15
C ALA A 82 -21.04 20.70 -21.98
N GLU A 83 -20.79 19.96 -23.08
CA GLU A 83 -20.51 18.53 -23.02
C GLU A 83 -19.22 18.22 -22.23
N ARG A 84 -18.12 18.95 -22.46
CA ARG A 84 -16.84 18.78 -21.75
C ARG A 84 -16.96 19.11 -20.28
N GLU A 85 -17.67 20.19 -19.96
CA GLU A 85 -17.98 20.60 -18.60
C GLU A 85 -18.79 19.52 -17.87
N ALA A 86 -19.84 18.99 -18.49
CA ALA A 86 -20.66 17.92 -17.92
C ALA A 86 -19.85 16.63 -17.66
N VAL A 87 -19.02 16.22 -18.61
CA VAL A 87 -18.12 15.07 -18.44
C VAL A 87 -17.14 15.27 -17.28
N TYR A 88 -16.54 16.47 -17.18
CA TYR A 88 -15.68 16.79 -16.05
C TYR A 88 -16.42 16.72 -14.71
N PHE A 89 -17.61 17.34 -14.60
CA PHE A 89 -18.37 17.32 -13.35
C PHE A 89 -18.86 15.92 -12.96
N ALA A 90 -19.10 15.03 -13.92
CA ALA A 90 -19.35 13.63 -13.61
C ALA A 90 -18.14 12.98 -12.91
N THR A 91 -16.90 13.26 -13.34
CA THR A 91 -15.69 12.77 -12.66
C THR A 91 -15.51 13.41 -11.27
N VAL A 92 -15.89 14.68 -11.10
CA VAL A 92 -15.88 15.36 -9.80
C VAL A 92 -16.86 14.72 -8.83
N HIS A 93 -18.04 14.35 -9.31
CA HIS A 93 -19.04 13.66 -8.49
C HIS A 93 -18.53 12.30 -8.01
N GLU A 94 -18.05 11.45 -8.93
CA GLU A 94 -17.42 10.15 -8.60
C GLU A 94 -16.26 10.32 -7.61
N TRP A 95 -15.41 11.33 -7.80
CA TRP A 95 -14.33 11.66 -6.88
C TRP A 95 -14.83 11.98 -5.47
N ASN A 96 -15.85 12.83 -5.35
CA ASN A 96 -16.37 13.27 -4.06
C ASN A 96 -17.04 12.12 -3.30
N GLU A 97 -17.72 11.20 -3.99
CA GLU A 97 -18.29 9.99 -3.40
C GLU A 97 -17.20 9.10 -2.78
N ASN A 98 -16.04 9.00 -3.44
CA ASN A 98 -14.94 8.16 -3.02
C ASN A 98 -13.88 8.87 -2.15
N LEU A 99 -13.95 10.21 -2.03
CA LEU A 99 -12.93 11.04 -1.40
C LEU A 99 -12.56 10.57 0.01
N ARG A 100 -13.56 10.29 0.84
CA ARG A 100 -13.35 9.84 2.22
C ARG A 100 -12.73 8.44 2.28
N THR A 101 -13.18 7.54 1.41
CA THR A 101 -12.67 6.17 1.31
C THR A 101 -11.22 6.18 0.87
N HIS A 102 -10.88 6.96 -0.15
CA HIS A 102 -9.50 7.13 -0.63
C HIS A 102 -8.61 7.74 0.46
N HIS A 103 -9.04 8.81 1.12
CA HIS A 103 -8.28 9.43 2.21
C HIS A 103 -8.01 8.44 3.36
N GLN A 104 -9.02 7.68 3.78
CA GLN A 104 -8.83 6.66 4.84
C GLN A 104 -7.93 5.51 4.39
N GLY A 105 -8.07 5.05 3.15
CA GLY A 105 -7.21 4.03 2.55
C GLY A 105 -5.75 4.48 2.52
N ILE A 106 -5.48 5.68 2.01
CA ILE A 106 -4.14 6.28 1.99
C ILE A 106 -3.58 6.38 3.42
N ARG A 107 -4.36 6.90 4.35
CA ARG A 107 -3.93 7.03 5.76
C ARG A 107 -3.55 5.68 6.37
N ARG A 108 -4.36 4.64 6.12
CA ARG A 108 -4.14 3.28 6.63
C ARG A 108 -2.91 2.63 6.02
N HIS A 109 -2.74 2.75 4.71
CA HIS A 109 -1.76 1.98 3.96
C HIS A 109 -0.46 2.76 3.67
N LEU A 110 -0.49 4.08 3.55
CA LEU A 110 0.69 4.91 3.24
C LEU A 110 1.08 5.85 4.39
N GLY A 111 0.15 6.14 5.30
CA GLY A 111 0.41 6.96 6.47
C GLY A 111 -0.22 8.36 6.40
N ALA A 112 -0.08 9.10 7.52
CA ALA A 112 -0.76 10.37 7.71
C ALA A 112 -0.25 11.48 6.77
N SER A 113 1.05 11.51 6.46
CA SER A 113 1.62 12.52 5.56
C SER A 113 1.02 12.45 4.16
N HIS A 114 0.96 11.24 3.56
CA HIS A 114 0.35 11.05 2.25
C HIS A 114 -1.16 11.35 2.27
N ALA A 115 -1.84 11.04 3.36
CA ALA A 115 -3.26 11.38 3.50
C ALA A 115 -3.48 12.90 3.54
N LEU A 116 -2.60 13.67 4.19
CA LEU A 116 -2.65 15.14 4.20
C LEU A 116 -2.29 15.72 2.83
N SER A 117 -1.31 15.17 2.12
CA SER A 117 -1.00 15.59 0.74
C SER A 117 -2.16 15.33 -0.23
N PHE A 118 -2.96 14.28 0.03
CA PHE A 118 -4.16 13.99 -0.76
C PHE A 118 -5.35 14.89 -0.41
N LEU A 119 -5.65 15.06 0.88
CA LEU A 119 -6.75 15.88 1.41
C LEU A 119 -6.37 16.51 2.75
N ASN A 120 -6.29 17.83 2.80
CA ASN A 120 -6.05 18.59 4.01
C ASN A 120 -7.21 19.57 4.24
N TYR A 121 -8.03 19.30 5.25
CA TYR A 121 -9.18 20.16 5.57
C TYR A 121 -8.79 21.59 6.01
N ARG A 122 -7.53 21.84 6.33
CA ARG A 122 -7.04 23.20 6.62
C ARG A 122 -6.96 24.08 5.36
N ASP A 123 -6.92 23.48 4.18
CA ASP A 123 -6.93 24.22 2.91
C ASP A 123 -8.22 25.04 2.69
N ASP A 124 -9.31 24.71 3.41
CA ASP A 124 -10.52 25.55 3.45
C ASP A 124 -10.25 26.95 4.01
N LEU A 125 -9.21 27.10 4.84
CA LEU A 125 -8.83 28.37 5.46
C LEU A 125 -7.97 29.25 4.54
N ASP A 126 -7.29 28.64 3.57
CA ASP A 126 -6.48 29.34 2.55
C ASP A 126 -6.68 28.67 1.17
N PRO A 127 -7.82 28.88 0.52
CA PRO A 127 -8.14 28.24 -0.75
C PRO A 127 -7.30 28.73 -1.93
N GLN A 128 -6.51 29.81 -1.78
CA GLN A 128 -5.63 30.31 -2.83
C GLN A 128 -4.26 29.63 -2.85
N HIS A 129 -3.86 29.02 -1.72
CA HIS A 129 -2.58 28.31 -1.58
C HIS A 129 -2.79 26.90 -1.01
N PRO A 130 -3.57 26.03 -1.69
CA PRO A 130 -3.87 24.72 -1.17
C PRO A 130 -2.62 23.84 -1.10
N SER A 131 -2.50 23.11 0.03
CA SER A 131 -1.39 22.16 0.26
C SER A 131 -1.69 20.76 -0.25
N SER A 132 -2.99 20.43 -0.46
CA SER A 132 -3.43 19.09 -0.86
C SER A 132 -3.95 19.02 -2.29
N LEU A 133 -3.86 17.83 -2.89
CA LEU A 133 -4.32 17.57 -4.25
C LEU A 133 -5.82 17.90 -4.44
N HIS A 134 -6.65 17.53 -3.46
CA HIS A 134 -8.09 17.78 -3.56
C HIS A 134 -8.37 19.28 -3.77
N TYR A 135 -7.83 20.15 -2.92
CA TYR A 135 -8.07 21.58 -3.00
C TYR A 135 -7.38 22.26 -4.18
N ARG A 136 -6.24 21.70 -4.66
CA ARG A 136 -5.64 22.17 -5.93
C ARG A 136 -6.56 21.90 -7.12
N PHE A 137 -7.25 20.77 -7.15
CA PHE A 137 -8.31 20.52 -8.15
C PHE A 137 -9.46 21.52 -8.03
N VAL A 138 -9.89 21.85 -6.80
CA VAL A 138 -10.94 22.86 -6.57
C VAL A 138 -10.50 24.23 -7.07
N LEU A 139 -9.24 24.63 -6.77
CA LEU A 139 -8.67 25.89 -7.27
C LEU A 139 -8.64 25.91 -8.81
N CYS A 140 -8.08 24.89 -9.46
CA CYS A 140 -8.02 24.83 -10.93
C CYS A 140 -9.43 24.86 -11.55
N THR A 141 -10.41 24.15 -10.96
CA THR A 141 -11.81 24.19 -11.41
C THR A 141 -12.36 25.62 -11.39
N SER A 142 -12.15 26.36 -10.29
CA SER A 142 -12.61 27.74 -10.17
C SER A 142 -11.93 28.69 -11.15
N LEU A 143 -10.65 28.43 -11.45
CA LEU A 143 -9.89 29.21 -12.42
C LEU A 143 -10.35 28.95 -13.86
N VAL A 144 -10.69 27.72 -14.24
CA VAL A 144 -11.27 27.42 -15.57
C VAL A 144 -12.64 28.10 -15.73
N HIS A 145 -13.47 28.15 -14.68
CA HIS A 145 -14.71 28.95 -14.74
C HIS A 145 -14.45 30.44 -14.95
N ARG A 146 -13.40 31.01 -14.31
CA ARG A 146 -13.02 32.41 -14.53
C ARG A 146 -12.51 32.65 -15.95
N LEU A 147 -11.74 31.70 -16.52
CA LEU A 147 -11.28 31.77 -17.90
C LEU A 147 -12.42 31.89 -18.88
N LYS A 148 -13.53 31.15 -18.67
CA LYS A 148 -14.74 31.23 -19.47
C LYS A 148 -15.35 32.64 -19.47
N ALA A 149 -15.21 33.39 -18.35
CA ALA A 149 -15.72 34.76 -18.21
C ALA A 149 -14.69 35.83 -18.66
N ASP A 150 -13.38 35.60 -18.47
CA ASP A 150 -12.31 36.52 -18.84
C ASP A 150 -11.10 35.75 -19.43
N PRO A 151 -10.96 35.72 -20.77
CA PRO A 151 -9.87 35.05 -21.46
C PRO A 151 -8.47 35.54 -21.08
N ARG A 152 -8.33 36.74 -20.50
CA ARG A 152 -7.03 37.29 -20.08
C ARG A 152 -6.41 36.51 -18.92
N THR A 153 -7.20 35.71 -18.22
CA THR A 153 -6.73 34.88 -17.10
C THR A 153 -6.03 33.59 -17.54
N GLU A 154 -6.00 33.30 -18.84
CA GLU A 154 -5.45 32.05 -19.41
C GLU A 154 -4.02 31.72 -18.89
N PRO A 155 -3.02 32.63 -18.90
CA PRO A 155 -1.68 32.28 -18.45
C PRO A 155 -1.62 31.87 -16.97
N ALA A 156 -2.48 32.46 -16.12
CA ALA A 156 -2.57 32.11 -14.71
C ALA A 156 -3.22 30.72 -14.52
N VAL A 157 -4.26 30.43 -15.29
CA VAL A 157 -4.96 29.13 -15.25
C VAL A 157 -4.01 28.02 -15.70
N TRP A 158 -3.29 28.23 -16.80
CA TRP A 158 -2.29 27.28 -17.30
C TRP A 158 -1.21 26.98 -16.25
N SER A 159 -0.65 28.02 -15.65
CA SER A 159 0.35 27.87 -14.60
C SER A 159 -0.13 27.02 -13.42
N GLU A 160 -1.40 27.18 -12.98
CA GLU A 160 -1.93 26.37 -11.88
C GLU A 160 -2.21 24.92 -12.33
N ILE A 161 -2.62 24.67 -13.57
CA ILE A 161 -2.77 23.31 -14.13
C ILE A 161 -1.42 22.61 -14.21
N GLU A 162 -0.35 23.29 -14.62
CA GLU A 162 1.01 22.74 -14.62
C GLU A 162 1.49 22.40 -13.21
N LYS A 163 1.26 23.29 -12.23
CA LYS A 163 1.56 23.03 -10.82
C LYS A 163 0.77 21.81 -10.29
N LEU A 164 -0.51 21.72 -10.63
CA LEU A 164 -1.31 20.55 -10.27
C LEU A 164 -0.70 19.27 -10.83
N ASN A 165 -0.34 19.23 -12.12
CA ASN A 165 0.29 18.08 -12.77
C ASN A 165 1.60 17.68 -12.07
N TRP A 166 2.42 18.66 -11.70
CA TRP A 166 3.65 18.40 -10.97
C TRP A 166 3.36 17.74 -9.61
N HIS A 167 2.41 18.26 -8.83
CA HIS A 167 2.02 17.67 -7.54
C HIS A 167 1.40 16.29 -7.66
N LEU A 168 0.65 16.02 -8.73
CA LEU A 168 0.12 14.68 -9.00
C LEU A 168 1.25 13.68 -9.24
N THR A 169 2.25 14.08 -10.02
CA THR A 169 3.43 13.26 -10.30
C THR A 169 4.24 13.00 -9.03
N GLU A 170 4.49 14.04 -8.23
CA GLU A 170 5.18 13.94 -6.94
C GLU A 170 4.46 12.98 -5.99
N PHE A 171 3.15 13.16 -5.81
CA PHE A 171 2.35 12.27 -4.98
C PHE A 171 2.41 10.81 -5.45
N ALA A 172 2.28 10.55 -6.75
CA ALA A 172 2.35 9.20 -7.32
C ALA A 172 3.72 8.56 -7.07
N GLN A 173 4.82 9.30 -7.24
CA GLN A 173 6.18 8.84 -7.01
C GLN A 173 6.43 8.52 -5.52
N GLU A 174 6.03 9.41 -4.62
CA GLU A 174 6.18 9.21 -3.17
C GLU A 174 5.37 8.00 -2.68
N ALA A 175 4.10 7.89 -3.10
CA ALA A 175 3.23 6.79 -2.75
C ALA A 175 3.78 5.44 -3.25
N THR A 176 4.27 5.40 -4.49
CA THR A 176 4.90 4.21 -5.08
C THR A 176 6.19 3.85 -4.35
N THR A 177 7.02 4.83 -4.02
CA THR A 177 8.26 4.63 -3.26
C THR A 177 7.98 4.03 -1.88
N GLU A 178 6.93 4.49 -1.20
CA GLU A 178 6.51 3.94 0.09
C GLU A 178 6.05 2.48 -0.03
N LEU A 179 5.31 2.12 -1.09
CA LEU A 179 4.95 0.73 -1.36
C LEU A 179 6.17 -0.16 -1.61
N ILE A 180 7.13 0.31 -2.40
CA ILE A 180 8.39 -0.41 -2.65
C ILE A 180 9.15 -0.62 -1.33
N ARG A 181 9.26 0.40 -0.49
CA ARG A 181 9.90 0.32 0.83
C ARG A 181 9.25 -0.75 1.71
N ARG A 182 7.93 -0.85 1.70
CA ARG A 182 7.17 -1.89 2.42
C ARG A 182 7.43 -3.28 1.85
N SER A 183 7.49 -3.42 0.53
CA SER A 183 7.81 -4.71 -0.10
C SER A 183 9.20 -5.23 0.31
N HIS A 184 10.20 -4.35 0.41
CA HIS A 184 11.53 -4.70 0.90
C HIS A 184 11.52 -5.15 2.37
N SER A 185 10.70 -4.53 3.21
CA SER A 185 10.52 -4.96 4.61
C SER A 185 9.94 -6.37 4.70
N LEU A 186 8.97 -6.71 3.84
CA LEU A 186 8.41 -8.06 3.75
C LEU A 186 9.45 -9.10 3.30
N ARG A 187 10.29 -8.76 2.31
CA ARG A 187 11.38 -9.64 1.86
C ARG A 187 12.40 -9.90 2.96
N ARG A 188 12.75 -8.89 3.76
CA ARG A 188 13.66 -9.03 4.90
C ARG A 188 13.08 -9.94 5.99
N LEU A 189 11.80 -9.81 6.31
CA LEU A 189 11.13 -10.71 7.26
C LEU A 189 11.20 -12.15 6.78
N ARG A 190 10.85 -12.41 5.53
CA ARG A 190 10.93 -13.76 4.92
C ARG A 190 12.34 -14.34 4.93
N SER A 191 13.35 -13.52 4.60
CA SER A 191 14.76 -13.97 4.60
C SER A 191 15.24 -14.31 5.99
N ARG A 192 14.82 -13.57 7.01
CA ARG A 192 15.14 -13.83 8.42
C ARG A 192 14.49 -15.14 8.89
N ASP A 193 13.22 -15.35 8.58
CA ASP A 193 12.52 -16.59 8.93
C ASP A 193 13.19 -17.82 8.31
N LEU A 194 13.60 -17.75 7.03
CA LEU A 194 14.34 -18.83 6.35
C LEU A 194 15.73 -19.08 6.94
N ALA A 195 16.41 -18.05 7.44
CA ALA A 195 17.71 -18.20 8.09
C ALA A 195 17.56 -18.87 9.45
N GLU A 196 16.54 -18.53 10.22
CA GLU A 196 16.21 -19.17 11.49
C GLU A 196 15.85 -20.66 11.29
N GLU A 197 15.03 -21.00 10.30
CA GLU A 197 14.69 -22.40 9.95
C GLU A 197 15.92 -23.23 9.60
N ARG A 198 16.87 -22.66 8.83
CA ARG A 198 18.12 -23.36 8.50
C ARG A 198 19.00 -23.58 9.72
N SER A 199 19.06 -22.62 10.63
CA SER A 199 19.82 -22.73 11.87
C SER A 199 19.25 -23.81 12.79
N GLU A 200 17.93 -23.87 12.94
CA GLU A 200 17.22 -24.90 13.72
C GLU A 200 17.42 -26.32 13.11
N ALA A 201 17.37 -26.45 11.79
CA ALA A 201 17.62 -27.70 11.09
C ALA A 201 19.06 -28.20 11.23
N MET A 202 20.06 -27.29 11.33
CA MET A 202 21.44 -27.65 11.59
C MET A 202 21.68 -28.16 13.00
N VAL A 203 21.02 -27.56 14.00
CA VAL A 203 21.12 -27.96 15.41
C VAL A 203 20.46 -29.32 15.65
N SER A 204 19.39 -29.63 14.88
CA SER A 204 18.63 -30.87 15.01
C SER A 204 19.29 -32.08 14.27
N ARG A 205 20.41 -31.89 13.60
CA ARG A 205 21.05 -32.95 12.85
C ARG A 205 21.79 -33.87 13.85
N PRO A 206 21.42 -35.16 13.95
CA PRO A 206 22.12 -36.07 14.85
C PRO A 206 23.58 -36.16 14.42
N GLU A 207 24.48 -36.10 15.43
CA GLU A 207 25.91 -36.22 15.24
C GLU A 207 26.21 -37.52 14.47
N PRO A 208 27.01 -37.50 13.38
CA PRO A 208 27.31 -38.69 12.62
C PRO A 208 27.98 -39.70 13.56
N GLN A 209 27.32 -40.86 13.78
CA GLN A 209 27.88 -41.93 14.55
C GLN A 209 29.23 -42.32 13.89
N HIS A 210 30.34 -42.03 14.57
CA HIS A 210 31.64 -42.47 14.16
C HIS A 210 31.59 -44.01 14.06
N PRO A 211 31.93 -44.59 12.91
CA PRO A 211 32.02 -46.05 12.82
C PRO A 211 33.04 -46.52 13.84
N SER A 212 32.61 -47.35 14.78
CA SER A 212 33.48 -48.03 15.73
C SER A 212 34.57 -48.74 14.95
N LYS A 213 35.83 -48.41 15.23
CA LYS A 213 36.98 -49.09 14.64
C LYS A 213 36.86 -50.60 14.89
N PRO A 214 36.90 -51.46 13.85
CA PRO A 214 36.97 -52.92 14.09
C PRO A 214 38.21 -53.22 14.90
N GLY A 215 38.04 -53.97 16.00
CA GLY A 215 39.13 -54.41 16.87
C GLY A 215 40.23 -55.08 16.06
N GLN A 216 41.47 -54.61 16.24
CA GLN A 216 42.65 -55.33 15.83
C GLN A 216 42.82 -56.51 16.77
N PRO A 217 43.23 -57.72 16.27
CA PRO A 217 43.47 -58.88 17.07
C PRO A 217 44.72 -58.75 17.90
#